data_da4cf9b5fba6990a4e5af11200277770
#
_entry.id   da4cf9b5fba6990a4e5af11200277770
#
_cell.length_a   1.000
_cell.length_b   1.000
_cell.length_c   1.000
_cell.angle_alpha   90.00
_cell.angle_beta   90.00
_cell.angle_gamma   90.00
#
_symmetry.space_group_name_H-M   'P 1'
#
loop_
_entity.id
_entity.type
_entity.pdbx_description
1 polymer ?
#
loop_
_entity_poly.entity_id
_entity_poly.type
_entity_poly.pdbx_seq_one_letter_code
_entity_poly.pdbx_strand_id
1 'polypeptide(L)'
;MKAKTDDGIRLLVAVAGHYEKIVPAGTRGVVLECYNNPEGYIVDISIPDPNELSGYRYDCIEVAPEQFEINQERLNELVHS
;
A
#
# COMPACT_ATOMS: atom_id res chain seq x y z
N MET A 1 12.37 -9.34 -7.28
CA MET A 1 11.61 -8.59 -6.26
C MET A 1 10.13 -8.86 -6.42
N LYS A 2 9.40 -8.87 -5.32
CA LYS A 2 7.96 -9.17 -5.31
C LYS A 2 7.12 -8.13 -6.05
N ALA A 3 7.46 -6.86 -5.87
CA ALA A 3 6.71 -5.74 -6.44
C ALA A 3 7.64 -4.74 -7.10
N LYS A 4 7.05 -3.83 -7.86
CA LYS A 4 7.76 -2.74 -8.54
C LYS A 4 7.01 -1.43 -8.31
N THR A 5 7.67 -0.33 -8.62
CA THR A 5 7.07 1.02 -8.56
C THR A 5 5.75 1.04 -9.33
N ASP A 6 4.75 1.69 -8.74
CA ASP A 6 3.38 1.82 -9.23
C ASP A 6 2.51 0.59 -9.09
N ASP A 7 3.01 -0.51 -8.56
CA ASP A 7 2.16 -1.67 -8.24
C ASP A 7 1.19 -1.31 -7.12
N GLY A 8 -0.08 -1.70 -7.28
CA GLY A 8 -1.07 -1.67 -6.22
C GLY A 8 -0.88 -2.84 -5.28
N ILE A 9 -0.99 -2.59 -3.98
CA ILE A 9 -0.84 -3.63 -2.97
C ILE A 9 -1.94 -3.54 -1.93
N ARG A 10 -2.07 -4.61 -1.15
CA ARG A 10 -2.92 -4.65 0.03
C ARG A 10 -2.13 -5.25 1.18
N LEU A 11 -2.21 -4.60 2.35
CA LEU A 11 -1.53 -5.09 3.54
C LEU A 11 -2.16 -6.37 4.04
N LEU A 12 -1.33 -7.33 4.40
CA LEU A 12 -1.74 -8.59 5.03
C LEU A 12 -1.73 -8.51 6.54
N VAL A 13 -0.97 -7.57 7.09
CA VAL A 13 -0.82 -7.36 8.53
C VAL A 13 -0.88 -5.87 8.82
N ALA A 14 -1.16 -5.52 10.08
CA ALA A 14 -1.07 -4.13 10.52
C ALA A 14 0.39 -3.70 10.61
N VAL A 15 0.67 -2.46 10.21
CA VAL A 15 2.03 -1.89 10.28
C VAL A 15 1.96 -0.48 10.84
N ALA A 16 3.08 0.01 11.36
CA ALA A 16 3.19 1.40 11.79
C ALA A 16 3.28 2.32 10.57
N GLY A 17 2.56 3.43 10.59
CA GLY A 17 2.65 4.46 9.57
C GLY A 17 3.64 5.55 9.95
N HIS A 18 3.85 6.51 9.05
CA HIS A 18 4.66 7.70 9.33
C HIS A 18 3.90 8.65 10.26
N TYR A 19 2.64 8.91 9.94
CA TYR A 19 1.74 9.75 10.75
C TYR A 19 0.79 8.93 11.60
N GLU A 20 0.27 7.84 11.04
CA GLU A 20 -0.65 6.95 11.74
C GLU A 20 0.12 6.00 12.64
N LYS A 21 -0.36 5.78 13.87
CA LYS A 21 0.26 4.83 14.80
C LYS A 21 0.17 3.40 14.25
N ILE A 22 -1.00 3.05 13.74
CA ILE A 22 -1.27 1.73 13.17
C ILE A 22 -2.03 1.91 11.86
N VAL A 23 -1.51 1.28 10.81
CA VAL A 23 -2.19 1.13 9.53
C VAL A 23 -2.71 -0.30 9.51
N PRO A 24 -4.03 -0.52 9.47
CA PRO A 24 -4.59 -1.86 9.64
C PRO A 24 -4.35 -2.77 8.43
N ALA A 25 -4.38 -4.08 8.67
CA ALA A 25 -4.40 -5.08 7.60
C ALA A 25 -5.57 -4.79 6.66
N GLY A 26 -5.39 -5.06 5.37
CA GLY A 26 -6.39 -4.78 4.35
C GLY A 26 -6.29 -3.40 3.72
N THR A 27 -5.48 -2.51 4.28
CA THR A 27 -5.27 -1.17 3.71
C THR A 27 -4.58 -1.30 2.36
N ARG A 28 -5.05 -0.53 1.40
CA ARG A 28 -4.52 -0.51 0.02
C ARG A 28 -3.54 0.62 -0.17
N GLY A 29 -2.59 0.41 -1.07
CA GLY A 29 -1.61 1.42 -1.39
C GLY A 29 -0.92 1.16 -2.72
N VAL A 30 0.02 2.03 -3.04
CA VAL A 30 0.79 1.99 -4.28
C VAL A 30 2.27 2.08 -3.93
N VAL A 31 3.07 1.22 -4.52
CA VAL A 31 4.52 1.20 -4.30
C VAL A 31 5.16 2.44 -4.90
N LEU A 32 5.86 3.20 -4.07
CA LEU A 32 6.62 4.38 -4.50
C LEU A 32 8.06 4.05 -4.80
N GLU A 33 8.70 3.25 -3.93
CA GLU A 33 10.11 2.90 -4.06
C GLU A 33 10.33 1.45 -3.65
N CYS A 34 11.33 0.83 -4.28
CA CYS A 34 11.74 -0.52 -4.00
C CYS A 34 13.19 -0.51 -3.55
N TYR A 35 13.49 -1.29 -2.52
CA TYR A 35 14.85 -1.47 -2.00
C TYR A 35 15.27 -2.93 -2.11
N ASN A 36 16.58 -3.11 -2.19
CA ASN A 36 17.20 -4.43 -2.24
C ASN A 36 18.22 -4.54 -1.10
N ASN A 37 18.45 -5.73 -0.56
CA ASN A 37 19.44 -6.05 0.47
C ASN A 37 19.28 -5.28 1.79
N PRO A 38 18.19 -5.45 2.55
CA PRO A 38 17.09 -6.40 2.32
C PRO A 38 16.01 -5.84 1.40
N GLU A 39 15.23 -6.73 0.84
CA GLU A 39 14.07 -6.35 0.04
C GLU A 39 13.04 -5.62 0.92
N GLY A 40 12.64 -4.44 0.47
CA GLY A 40 11.65 -3.64 1.16
C GLY A 40 11.03 -2.62 0.23
N TYR A 41 9.94 -2.02 0.66
CA TYR A 41 9.14 -1.12 -0.19
C TYR A 41 8.62 0.06 0.61
N ILE A 42 8.67 1.23 -0.01
CA ILE A 42 7.94 2.40 0.48
C ILE A 42 6.63 2.44 -0.27
N VAL A 43 5.53 2.51 0.47
CA VAL A 43 4.18 2.43 -0.08
C VAL A 43 3.39 3.65 0.36
N ASP A 44 2.72 4.29 -0.59
CA ASP A 44 1.75 5.35 -0.34
C ASP A 44 0.40 4.70 -0.11
N ILE A 45 -0.20 4.93 1.07
CA ILE A 45 -1.45 4.29 1.45
C ILE A 45 -2.58 5.31 1.58
N SER A 46 -3.82 4.83 1.40
CA SER A 46 -5.03 5.62 1.54
C SER A 46 -5.93 4.97 2.58
N ILE A 47 -6.34 5.74 3.57
CA ILE A 47 -7.23 5.29 4.63
C ILE A 47 -8.56 6.02 4.47
N PRO A 48 -9.69 5.33 4.26
CA PRO A 48 -10.99 6.01 4.16
C PRO A 48 -11.27 6.83 5.41
N ASP A 49 -11.64 8.09 5.21
CA ASP A 49 -11.97 9.00 6.30
C ASP A 49 -13.07 9.98 5.83
N PRO A 50 -14.30 9.82 6.32
CA PRO A 50 -15.41 10.67 5.91
C PRO A 50 -15.28 12.12 6.37
N ASN A 51 -14.36 12.42 7.30
CA ASN A 51 -14.14 13.77 7.78
C ASN A 51 -13.18 14.57 6.88
N GLU A 52 -12.51 13.91 5.94
CA GLU A 52 -11.63 14.56 4.98
C GLU A 52 -12.41 14.93 3.71
N LEU A 53 -12.04 16.05 3.10
CA LEU A 53 -12.70 16.50 1.86
C LEU A 53 -12.53 15.50 0.71
N SER A 54 -11.35 14.88 0.62
CA SER A 54 -11.07 13.86 -0.40
C SER A 54 -11.73 12.50 -0.10
N GLY A 55 -12.23 12.31 1.13
CA GLY A 55 -12.71 11.01 1.60
C GLY A 55 -11.63 10.11 2.15
N TYR A 56 -10.38 10.56 2.16
CA TYR A 56 -9.23 9.73 2.56
C TYR A 56 -8.20 10.53 3.33
N ARG A 57 -7.50 9.83 4.24
CA ARG A 57 -6.23 10.28 4.79
C ARG A 57 -5.13 9.50 4.09
N TYR A 58 -3.98 10.12 3.93
CA TYR A 58 -2.84 9.53 3.23
C TYR A 58 -1.64 9.43 4.18
N ASP A 59 -0.86 8.36 4.00
CA ASP A 59 0.36 8.15 4.77
C ASP A 59 1.35 7.34 3.93
N CYS A 60 2.59 7.28 4.39
CA CYS A 60 3.63 6.42 3.80
C CYS A 60 4.02 5.36 4.81
N ILE A 61 4.24 4.15 4.33
CA ILE A 61 4.69 3.04 5.16
C ILE A 61 5.86 2.34 4.50
N GLU A 62 6.67 1.67 5.32
CA GLU A 62 7.76 0.83 4.85
C GLU A 62 7.40 -0.61 5.18
N VAL A 63 7.44 -1.48 4.18
CA VAL A 63 6.99 -2.87 4.33
C VAL A 63 7.98 -3.86 3.72
N ALA A 64 8.04 -5.03 4.33
CA ALA A 64 8.75 -6.19 3.81
C ALA A 64 7.85 -7.00 2.88
N PRO A 65 8.40 -7.85 2.01
CA PRO A 65 7.58 -8.58 1.04
C PRO A 65 6.53 -9.49 1.65
N GLU A 66 6.74 -10.03 2.84
CA GLU A 66 5.77 -10.91 3.51
C GLU A 66 4.59 -10.16 4.13
N GLN A 67 4.63 -8.82 4.18
CA GLN A 67 3.61 -8.01 4.84
C GLN A 67 2.49 -7.56 3.92
N PHE A 68 2.59 -7.84 2.64
CA PHE A 68 1.57 -7.40 1.68
C PHE A 68 1.39 -8.42 0.56
N GLU A 69 0.31 -8.24 -0.19
CA GLU A 69 0.07 -8.95 -1.44
C GLU A 69 -0.16 -7.94 -2.57
N ILE A 70 0.09 -8.36 -3.80
CA ILE A 70 -0.19 -7.54 -4.97
C ILE A 70 -1.70 -7.48 -5.17
N ASN A 71 -2.22 -6.27 -5.33
CA ASN A 71 -3.64 -6.04 -5.57
C ASN A 71 -3.93 -6.14 -7.06
N GLN A 72 -4.60 -7.22 -7.47
CA GLN A 72 -4.88 -7.52 -8.87
C GLN A 72 -6.13 -6.81 -9.42
N GLU A 73 -6.91 -6.15 -8.56
CA GLU A 73 -8.16 -5.50 -8.99
C GLU A 73 -7.95 -4.48 -10.09
N ARG A 74 -6.87 -3.69 -9.99
CA ARG A 74 -6.53 -2.67 -10.98
C ARG A 74 -6.26 -3.26 -12.36
N LEU A 75 -5.56 -4.40 -12.40
CA LEU A 75 -5.29 -5.12 -13.64
C LEU A 75 -6.56 -5.67 -14.25
N ASN A 76 -7.46 -6.20 -13.43
CA ASN A 76 -8.75 -6.73 -13.86
C ASN A 76 -9.63 -5.62 -14.46
N GLU A 77 -9.65 -4.45 -13.85
CA GLU A 77 -10.38 -3.30 -14.38
C GLU A 77 -9.88 -2.89 -15.76
N LEU A 78 -8.57 -2.88 -15.96
CA LEU A 78 -7.97 -2.54 -17.26
C LEU A 78 -8.28 -3.57 -18.33
N VAL A 79 -8.38 -4.85 -17.96
CA VAL A 79 -8.67 -5.94 -18.88
C VAL A 79 -10.15 -5.92 -19.30
N HIS A 80 -11.04 -5.49 -18.42
CA HIS A 80 -12.49 -5.48 -18.67
C HIS A 80 -13.02 -4.18 -19.26
N SER A 81 -12.18 -3.18 -19.34
CA SER A 81 -12.58 -1.88 -19.91
C SER A 81 -12.39 -1.79 -21.45
#